data_751578c3036f900a46d3dac4c85f9566
#
_entry.id   751578c3036f900a46d3dac4c85f9566
#
_cell.length_a   1.000
_cell.length_b   1.000
_cell.length_c   1.000
_cell.angle_alpha   90.00
_cell.angle_beta   90.00
_cell.angle_gamma   90.00
#
_symmetry.space_group_name_H-M   'P 1'
#
loop_
_entity.id
_entity.type
_entity.pdbx_description
1 polymer ?
#
loop_
_entity_poly.entity_id
_entity_poly.type
_entity_poly.pdbx_seq_one_letter_code
_entity_poly.pdbx_strand_id
1 'polypeptide(L)'
;GTLLFILITKGKAPAYLGSSFAFIAPATIVINNWGYQYALGGFVVVGACGCVLAFIIYKCGTDWINVVLPPAAMGPVVALIGLELAGSAAETGCIIGSGVTRGTVIPFLVTLAVAVFGSVLFRGFFSTIPILIAIICGYIAGVITKVIKPQTIVDALHTSFISIPNFQTPKFDINAILIILPVLLVIAN
;
A
#
# COMPACT_ATOMS: atom_id res chain seq x y z
N GLY A 1 1.43 9.89 10.87
CA GLY A 1 2.61 9.03 10.67
C GLY A 1 3.78 9.84 10.16
N THR A 2 3.74 10.32 8.92
CA THR A 2 4.87 11.02 8.25
C THR A 2 5.36 12.25 9.02
N LEU A 3 4.45 13.10 9.51
CA LEU A 3 4.83 14.29 10.30
C LEU A 3 5.57 13.92 11.60
N LEU A 4 5.10 12.90 12.31
CA LEU A 4 5.77 12.38 13.51
C LEU A 4 7.15 11.82 13.17
N PHE A 5 7.27 11.11 12.05
CA PHE A 5 8.54 10.58 11.58
C PHE A 5 9.55 11.69 11.28
N ILE A 6 9.13 12.73 10.53
CA ILE A 6 9.99 13.89 10.23
C ILE A 6 10.43 14.60 11.50
N LEU A 7 9.54 14.71 12.49
CA LEU A 7 9.82 15.35 13.76
C LEU A 7 10.83 14.54 14.60
N ILE A 8 10.66 13.21 14.66
CA ILE A 8 11.58 12.31 15.37
C ILE A 8 12.96 12.28 14.70
N THR A 9 13.00 12.23 13.37
CA THR A 9 14.26 12.19 12.60
C THR A 9 14.91 13.57 12.43
N LYS A 10 14.28 14.64 12.96
CA LYS A 10 14.74 16.02 12.81
C LYS A 10 15.02 16.40 11.34
N GLY A 11 14.23 15.89 10.42
CA GLY A 11 14.38 16.14 8.99
C GLY A 11 15.60 15.47 8.31
N LYS A 12 16.35 14.63 9.03
CA LYS A 12 17.54 13.96 8.47
C LYS A 12 17.22 12.84 7.48
N ALA A 13 16.03 12.25 7.57
CA ALA A 13 15.58 11.21 6.67
C ALA A 13 14.28 11.68 5.99
N PRO A 14 14.35 12.20 4.75
CA PRO A 14 13.16 12.59 4.01
C PRO A 14 12.46 11.33 3.46
N ALA A 15 11.57 10.74 4.25
CA ALA A 15 10.79 9.59 3.83
C ALA A 15 9.30 9.86 4.10
N TYR A 16 8.46 9.42 3.14
CA TYR A 16 7.02 9.39 3.29
C TYR A 16 6.61 8.03 3.82
N LEU A 17 5.93 8.00 4.97
CA LEU A 17 5.39 6.77 5.52
C LEU A 17 4.00 6.53 4.93
N GLY A 18 3.93 5.63 3.97
CA GLY A 18 2.69 5.14 3.38
C GLY A 18 2.25 3.81 3.99
N SER A 19 1.08 3.32 3.56
CA SER A 19 0.61 1.97 3.88
C SER A 19 1.39 0.93 3.09
N SER A 20 1.70 -0.21 3.71
CA SER A 20 2.33 -1.34 3.02
C SER A 20 1.26 -2.22 2.36
N PHE A 21 1.46 -2.55 1.09
CA PHE A 21 0.59 -3.48 0.36
C PHE A 21 0.58 -4.89 0.96
N ALA A 22 1.63 -5.28 1.69
CA ALA A 22 1.70 -6.58 2.36
C ALA A 22 0.58 -6.79 3.40
N PHE A 23 -0.01 -5.71 3.92
CA PHE A 23 -1.15 -5.81 4.84
C PHE A 23 -2.49 -6.07 4.16
N ILE A 24 -2.63 -5.86 2.84
CA ILE A 24 -3.94 -5.94 2.17
C ILE A 24 -4.55 -7.33 2.33
N ALA A 25 -3.82 -8.39 1.96
CA ALA A 25 -4.33 -9.75 2.02
C ALA A 25 -4.71 -10.19 3.45
N PRO A 26 -3.81 -10.14 4.46
CA PRO A 26 -4.15 -10.53 5.81
C PRO A 26 -5.19 -9.63 6.47
N ALA A 27 -5.17 -8.32 6.19
CA ALA A 27 -6.19 -7.41 6.70
C ALA A 27 -7.57 -7.72 6.13
N THR A 28 -7.69 -8.03 4.84
CA THR A 28 -8.96 -8.41 4.21
C THR A 28 -9.53 -9.66 4.86
N ILE A 29 -8.72 -10.67 5.14
CA ILE A 29 -9.14 -11.90 5.84
C ILE A 29 -9.68 -11.58 7.23
N VAL A 30 -8.96 -10.75 7.99
CA VAL A 30 -9.38 -10.39 9.35
C VAL A 30 -10.64 -9.53 9.34
N ILE A 31 -10.75 -8.55 8.43
CA ILE A 31 -11.92 -7.68 8.32
C ILE A 31 -13.17 -8.47 7.97
N ASN A 32 -13.07 -9.44 7.06
CA ASN A 32 -14.20 -10.27 6.64
C ASN A 32 -14.68 -11.21 7.74
N ASN A 33 -13.79 -11.74 8.59
CA ASN A 33 -14.13 -12.71 9.61
C ASN A 33 -14.48 -12.09 10.97
N TRP A 34 -13.80 -11.03 11.37
CA TRP A 34 -13.93 -10.42 12.72
C TRP A 34 -14.29 -8.94 12.70
N GLY A 35 -14.09 -8.27 11.57
CA GLY A 35 -14.36 -6.84 11.43
C GLY A 35 -13.13 -5.95 11.55
N TYR A 36 -13.32 -4.68 11.19
CA TYR A 36 -12.24 -3.68 11.09
C TYR A 36 -11.52 -3.39 12.41
N GLN A 37 -12.24 -3.43 13.55
CA GLN A 37 -11.65 -3.14 14.87
C GLN A 37 -10.57 -4.15 15.27
N TYR A 38 -10.73 -5.41 14.86
CA TYR A 38 -9.75 -6.47 15.12
C TYR A 38 -8.52 -6.36 14.22
N ALA A 39 -8.70 -5.91 12.98
CA ALA A 39 -7.59 -5.59 12.10
C ALA A 39 -6.74 -4.44 12.69
N LEU A 40 -7.37 -3.39 13.24
CA LEU A 40 -6.67 -2.32 13.96
C LEU A 40 -5.87 -2.85 15.15
N GLY A 41 -6.42 -3.79 15.91
CA GLY A 41 -5.70 -4.46 17.01
C GLY A 41 -4.46 -5.20 16.53
N GLY A 42 -4.57 -5.93 15.42
CA GLY A 42 -3.45 -6.60 14.77
C GLY A 42 -2.36 -5.62 14.33
N PHE A 43 -2.72 -4.50 13.72
CA PHE A 43 -1.76 -3.46 13.32
C PHE A 43 -1.01 -2.85 14.50
N VAL A 44 -1.70 -2.61 15.63
CA VAL A 44 -1.07 -2.11 16.86
C VAL A 44 -0.03 -3.10 17.38
N VAL A 45 -0.36 -4.40 17.40
CA VAL A 45 0.55 -5.45 17.86
C VAL A 45 1.77 -5.57 16.94
N VAL A 46 1.57 -5.56 15.62
CA VAL A 46 2.67 -5.58 14.65
C VAL A 46 3.56 -4.34 14.82
N GLY A 47 2.97 -3.17 15.04
CA GLY A 47 3.73 -1.95 15.33
C GLY A 47 4.56 -2.06 16.61
N ALA A 48 4.00 -2.63 17.68
CA ALA A 48 4.71 -2.88 18.94
C ALA A 48 5.87 -3.88 18.75
N CYS A 49 5.63 -4.98 18.02
CA CYS A 49 6.68 -5.94 17.66
C CYS A 49 7.78 -5.29 16.81
N GLY A 50 7.40 -4.40 15.87
CA GLY A 50 8.36 -3.60 15.10
C GLY A 50 9.23 -2.70 15.98
N CYS A 51 8.67 -2.09 17.03
CA CYS A 51 9.46 -1.32 17.99
C CYS A 51 10.44 -2.19 18.77
N VAL A 52 10.04 -3.40 19.16
CA VAL A 52 10.93 -4.37 19.82
C VAL A 52 12.07 -4.75 18.87
N LEU A 53 11.76 -5.03 17.62
CA LEU A 53 12.74 -5.37 16.59
C LEU A 53 13.73 -4.22 16.36
N ALA A 54 13.24 -2.99 16.27
CA ALA A 54 14.05 -1.79 16.16
C ALA A 54 14.98 -1.63 17.37
N PHE A 55 14.52 -1.94 18.57
CA PHE A 55 15.33 -1.93 19.78
C PHE A 55 16.42 -3.00 19.77
N ILE A 56 16.13 -4.19 19.27
CA ILE A 56 17.11 -5.27 19.09
C ILE A 56 18.18 -4.83 18.08
N ILE A 57 17.78 -4.26 16.94
CA ILE A 57 18.70 -3.74 15.94
C ILE A 57 19.60 -2.64 16.51
N TYR A 58 19.03 -1.75 17.31
CA TYR A 58 19.80 -0.70 17.98
C TYR A 58 20.87 -1.26 18.92
N LYS A 59 20.60 -2.37 19.61
CA LYS A 59 21.54 -3.00 20.55
C LYS A 59 22.55 -3.93 19.88
N CYS A 60 22.09 -4.75 18.93
CA CYS A 60 22.86 -5.82 18.31
C CYS A 60 23.51 -5.43 16.97
N GLY A 61 23.17 -4.24 16.43
CA GLY A 61 23.59 -3.84 15.09
C GLY A 61 22.79 -4.50 13.98
N THR A 62 23.21 -4.27 12.73
CA THR A 62 22.50 -4.76 11.53
C THR A 62 23.15 -6.00 10.91
N ASP A 63 24.31 -6.43 11.37
CA ASP A 63 25.10 -7.49 10.73
C ASP A 63 24.37 -8.85 10.69
N TRP A 64 23.65 -9.17 11.76
CA TRP A 64 22.85 -10.40 11.85
C TRP A 64 21.70 -10.42 10.83
N ILE A 65 21.17 -9.25 10.42
CA ILE A 65 20.09 -9.15 9.41
C ILE A 65 20.60 -9.66 8.07
N ASN A 66 21.81 -9.30 7.68
CA ASN A 66 22.42 -9.75 6.44
C ASN A 66 22.65 -11.28 6.39
N VAL A 67 22.74 -11.93 7.56
CA VAL A 67 22.86 -13.38 7.67
C VAL A 67 21.48 -14.06 7.58
N VAL A 68 20.49 -13.50 8.25
CA VAL A 68 19.12 -14.06 8.28
C VAL A 68 18.38 -13.77 6.97
N LEU A 69 18.57 -12.57 6.41
CA LEU A 69 17.93 -12.07 5.20
C LEU A 69 19.02 -11.60 4.20
N PRO A 70 19.72 -12.55 3.55
CA PRO A 70 20.75 -12.18 2.59
C PRO A 70 20.15 -11.40 1.42
N PRO A 71 20.85 -10.38 0.89
CA PRO A 71 20.37 -9.56 -0.24
C PRO A 71 19.93 -10.38 -1.46
N ALA A 72 20.52 -11.56 -1.65
CA ALA A 72 20.15 -12.49 -2.73
C ALA A 72 18.72 -13.06 -2.56
N ALA A 73 18.21 -13.17 -1.34
CA ALA A 73 16.85 -13.64 -1.08
C ALA A 73 15.79 -12.55 -1.28
N MET A 74 16.19 -11.28 -1.23
CA MET A 74 15.29 -10.12 -1.33
C MET A 74 14.60 -10.04 -2.70
N GLY A 75 15.34 -10.25 -3.78
CA GLY A 75 14.80 -10.22 -5.14
C GLY A 75 13.63 -11.20 -5.34
N PRO A 76 13.81 -12.47 -5.05
CA PRO A 76 12.72 -13.47 -5.11
C PRO A 76 11.53 -13.13 -4.21
N VAL A 77 11.75 -12.62 -2.98
CA VAL A 77 10.66 -12.25 -2.06
C VAL A 77 9.82 -11.11 -2.64
N VAL A 78 10.46 -10.06 -3.15
CA VAL A 78 9.75 -8.94 -3.79
C VAL A 78 8.99 -9.40 -5.04
N ALA A 79 9.58 -10.29 -5.84
CA ALA A 79 8.92 -10.88 -7.00
C ALA A 79 7.68 -11.70 -6.61
N LEU A 80 7.76 -12.50 -5.56
CA LEU A 80 6.62 -13.28 -5.05
C LEU A 80 5.49 -12.38 -4.55
N ILE A 81 5.82 -11.31 -3.81
CA ILE A 81 4.83 -10.31 -3.37
C ILE A 81 4.15 -9.67 -4.58
N GLY A 82 4.91 -9.31 -5.61
CA GLY A 82 4.37 -8.74 -6.85
C GLY A 82 3.43 -9.71 -7.57
N LEU A 83 3.78 -10.99 -7.63
CA LEU A 83 2.94 -12.03 -8.25
C LEU A 83 1.67 -12.29 -7.45
N GLU A 84 1.73 -12.33 -6.13
CA GLU A 84 0.57 -12.51 -5.26
C GLU A 84 -0.41 -11.34 -5.41
N LEU A 85 0.10 -10.11 -5.48
CA LEU A 85 -0.72 -8.91 -5.64
C LEU A 85 -1.24 -8.71 -7.07
N ALA A 86 -0.68 -9.39 -8.07
CA ALA A 86 -1.10 -9.24 -9.47
C ALA A 86 -2.57 -9.64 -9.68
N GLY A 87 -3.04 -10.69 -9.02
CA GLY A 87 -4.45 -11.10 -9.04
C GLY A 87 -5.37 -10.01 -8.49
N SER A 88 -5.05 -9.50 -7.32
CA SER A 88 -5.81 -8.42 -6.67
C SER A 88 -5.79 -7.11 -7.49
N ALA A 89 -4.67 -6.81 -8.13
CA ALA A 89 -4.56 -5.66 -9.03
C ALA A 89 -5.44 -5.82 -10.27
N ALA A 90 -5.50 -7.03 -10.84
CA ALA A 90 -6.32 -7.33 -12.01
C ALA A 90 -7.83 -7.28 -11.68
N GLU A 91 -8.23 -7.74 -10.49
CA GLU A 91 -9.60 -7.61 -10.00
C GLU A 91 -9.98 -6.15 -9.75
N THR A 92 -9.14 -5.40 -9.04
CA THR A 92 -9.35 -3.97 -8.76
C THR A 92 -9.37 -3.13 -10.03
N GLY A 93 -8.54 -3.51 -11.02
CA GLY A 93 -8.51 -2.90 -12.34
C GLY A 93 -9.66 -3.31 -13.25
N CYS A 94 -10.60 -4.14 -12.77
CA CYS A 94 -11.71 -4.67 -13.54
C CYS A 94 -11.29 -5.34 -14.86
N ILE A 95 -10.15 -6.03 -14.87
CA ILE A 95 -9.71 -6.88 -15.99
C ILE A 95 -10.24 -8.29 -15.85
N ILE A 96 -10.40 -8.75 -14.61
CA ILE A 96 -10.93 -10.07 -14.25
C ILE A 96 -12.15 -9.84 -13.35
N GLY A 97 -13.19 -10.68 -13.50
CA GLY A 97 -14.39 -10.62 -12.67
C GLY A 97 -15.62 -10.09 -13.39
N SER A 98 -16.68 -9.83 -12.64
CA SER A 98 -18.03 -9.51 -13.16
C SER A 98 -18.20 -8.08 -13.72
N GLY A 99 -17.19 -7.23 -13.62
CA GLY A 99 -17.24 -5.82 -14.03
C GLY A 99 -16.43 -5.49 -15.30
N VAL A 100 -15.97 -6.50 -16.02
CA VAL A 100 -15.11 -6.31 -17.20
C VAL A 100 -15.88 -5.67 -18.33
N THR A 101 -15.54 -4.43 -18.66
CA THR A 101 -16.07 -3.69 -19.81
C THR A 101 -14.92 -3.04 -20.55
N ARG A 102 -15.05 -2.86 -21.87
CA ARG A 102 -14.02 -2.15 -22.64
C ARG A 102 -13.69 -0.77 -22.03
N GLY A 103 -14.69 -0.12 -21.44
CA GLY A 103 -14.53 1.15 -20.76
C GLY A 103 -13.61 1.07 -19.53
N THR A 104 -13.63 -0.01 -18.77
CA THR A 104 -12.80 -0.19 -17.55
C THR A 104 -11.37 -0.66 -17.87
N VAL A 105 -11.22 -1.47 -18.92
CA VAL A 105 -9.92 -1.99 -19.34
C VAL A 105 -8.98 -0.89 -19.88
N ILE A 106 -9.53 0.08 -20.63
CA ILE A 106 -8.73 1.16 -21.23
C ILE A 106 -8.01 2.01 -20.17
N PRO A 107 -8.67 2.57 -19.14
CA PRO A 107 -7.99 3.34 -18.09
C PRO A 107 -6.91 2.52 -17.36
N PHE A 108 -7.18 1.24 -17.10
CA PHE A 108 -6.20 0.37 -16.47
C PHE A 108 -4.94 0.21 -17.33
N LEU A 109 -5.11 -0.13 -18.62
CA LEU A 109 -3.99 -0.30 -19.53
C LEU A 109 -3.19 1.00 -19.71
N VAL A 110 -3.87 2.15 -19.80
CA VAL A 110 -3.21 3.46 -19.88
C VAL A 110 -2.39 3.72 -18.62
N THR A 111 -2.98 3.52 -17.44
CA THR A 111 -2.28 3.70 -16.15
C THR A 111 -1.06 2.79 -16.06
N LEU A 112 -1.25 1.50 -16.38
CA LEU A 112 -0.17 0.51 -16.35
C LEU A 112 0.95 0.86 -17.33
N ALA A 113 0.60 1.19 -18.58
CA ALA A 113 1.57 1.56 -19.60
C ALA A 113 2.37 2.81 -19.18
N VAL A 114 1.70 3.85 -18.69
CA VAL A 114 2.36 5.08 -18.24
C VAL A 114 3.24 4.80 -17.01
N ALA A 115 2.80 3.95 -16.08
CA ALA A 115 3.61 3.57 -14.90
C ALA A 115 4.87 2.81 -15.31
N VAL A 116 4.74 1.78 -16.16
CA VAL A 116 5.86 0.93 -16.58
C VAL A 116 6.81 1.70 -17.51
N PHE A 117 6.29 2.31 -18.56
CA PHE A 117 7.14 3.07 -19.49
C PHE A 117 7.67 4.35 -18.85
N GLY A 118 6.88 5.01 -18.01
CA GLY A 118 7.30 6.21 -17.29
C GLY A 118 8.48 5.96 -16.35
N SER A 119 8.49 4.83 -15.66
CA SER A 119 9.63 4.49 -14.78
C SER A 119 10.95 4.31 -15.53
N VAL A 120 10.91 3.98 -16.82
CA VAL A 120 12.10 3.75 -17.67
C VAL A 120 12.45 4.96 -18.53
N LEU A 121 11.44 5.62 -19.12
CA LEU A 121 11.64 6.69 -20.10
C LEU A 121 11.80 8.07 -19.46
N PHE A 122 11.18 8.31 -18.30
CA PHE A 122 11.23 9.63 -17.68
C PHE A 122 12.63 9.89 -17.11
N ARG A 123 13.10 11.13 -17.30
CA ARG A 123 14.40 11.61 -16.82
C ARG A 123 14.22 12.89 -16.03
N GLY A 124 15.20 13.18 -15.14
CA GLY A 124 15.17 14.36 -14.31
C GLY A 124 14.04 14.31 -13.27
N PHE A 125 13.33 15.40 -13.06
CA PHE A 125 12.27 15.54 -12.07
C PHE A 125 11.12 14.54 -12.29
N PHE A 126 10.73 14.27 -13.54
CA PHE A 126 9.65 13.34 -13.87
C PHE A 126 9.95 11.88 -13.50
N SER A 127 11.21 11.52 -13.42
CA SER A 127 11.63 10.18 -12.97
C SER A 127 11.36 9.94 -11.49
N THR A 128 11.09 11.01 -10.72
CA THR A 128 10.76 10.90 -9.29
C THR A 128 9.27 10.65 -9.05
N ILE A 129 8.41 10.98 -10.01
CA ILE A 129 6.95 10.95 -9.85
C ILE A 129 6.20 10.18 -10.96
N PRO A 130 6.72 9.04 -11.48
CA PRO A 130 6.08 8.32 -12.58
C PRO A 130 4.70 7.79 -12.22
N ILE A 131 4.51 7.34 -10.97
CA ILE A 131 3.24 6.81 -10.47
C ILE A 131 2.18 7.90 -10.42
N LEU A 132 2.53 9.11 -10.00
CA LEU A 132 1.58 10.23 -9.96
C LEU A 132 1.11 10.60 -11.37
N ILE A 133 2.02 10.61 -12.35
CA ILE A 133 1.68 10.87 -13.75
C ILE A 133 0.77 9.77 -14.29
N ALA A 134 1.07 8.50 -13.97
CA ALA A 134 0.24 7.36 -14.34
C ALA A 134 -1.19 7.47 -13.80
N ILE A 135 -1.35 7.88 -12.53
CA ILE A 135 -2.66 8.09 -11.90
C ILE A 135 -3.43 9.19 -12.63
N ILE A 136 -2.79 10.32 -12.93
CA ILE A 136 -3.43 11.43 -13.65
C ILE A 136 -3.87 10.98 -15.04
N CYS A 137 -3.00 10.31 -15.80
CA CYS A 137 -3.34 9.80 -17.14
C CYS A 137 -4.47 8.77 -17.08
N GLY A 138 -4.45 7.85 -16.09
CA GLY A 138 -5.50 6.87 -15.89
C GLY A 138 -6.84 7.51 -15.52
N TYR A 139 -6.82 8.55 -14.68
CA TYR A 139 -8.03 9.31 -14.34
C TYR A 139 -8.63 10.00 -15.56
N ILE A 140 -7.80 10.68 -16.36
CA ILE A 140 -8.23 11.31 -17.62
C ILE A 140 -8.83 10.27 -18.57
N ALA A 141 -8.18 9.12 -18.74
CA ALA A 141 -8.71 8.02 -19.54
C ALA A 141 -10.04 7.51 -18.99
N GLY A 142 -10.22 7.40 -17.66
CA GLY A 142 -11.46 7.01 -17.01
C GLY A 142 -12.62 7.99 -17.25
N VAL A 143 -12.32 9.29 -17.30
CA VAL A 143 -13.31 10.32 -17.66
C VAL A 143 -13.70 10.21 -19.14
N ILE A 144 -12.73 10.04 -20.03
CA ILE A 144 -12.97 9.91 -21.49
C ILE A 144 -13.81 8.66 -21.80
N THR A 145 -13.51 7.54 -21.15
CA THR A 145 -14.26 6.27 -21.31
C THR A 145 -15.60 6.26 -20.59
N LYS A 146 -15.96 7.35 -19.90
CA LYS A 146 -17.21 7.49 -19.13
C LYS A 146 -17.39 6.44 -18.00
N VAL A 147 -16.30 5.80 -17.56
CA VAL A 147 -16.29 4.95 -16.39
C VAL A 147 -16.50 5.78 -15.14
N ILE A 148 -15.87 6.96 -15.09
CA ILE A 148 -16.08 7.95 -14.05
C ILE A 148 -17.25 8.83 -14.49
N LYS A 149 -18.37 8.71 -13.80
CA LYS A 149 -19.55 9.54 -14.10
C LYS A 149 -19.28 10.99 -13.70
N PRO A 150 -19.68 11.99 -14.52
CA PRO A 150 -19.52 13.40 -14.16
C PRO A 150 -20.16 13.78 -12.83
N GLN A 151 -21.30 13.13 -12.49
CA GLN A 151 -21.95 13.28 -11.21
C GLN A 151 -21.03 13.00 -10.03
N THR A 152 -20.24 11.93 -10.08
CA THR A 152 -19.32 11.57 -8.99
C THR A 152 -18.26 12.66 -8.75
N ILE A 153 -17.86 13.36 -9.80
CA ILE A 153 -16.91 14.48 -9.70
C ILE A 153 -17.58 15.68 -9.03
N VAL A 154 -18.81 15.98 -9.42
CA VAL A 154 -19.60 17.08 -8.83
C VAL A 154 -19.89 16.79 -7.37
N ASP A 155 -20.32 15.57 -7.04
CA ASP A 155 -20.59 15.15 -5.66
C ASP A 155 -19.33 15.24 -4.78
N ALA A 156 -18.17 14.87 -5.34
CA ALA A 156 -16.89 15.01 -4.65
C ALA A 156 -16.52 16.47 -4.37
N LEU A 157 -16.85 17.38 -5.27
CA LEU A 157 -16.61 18.83 -5.07
C LEU A 157 -17.55 19.43 -4.01
N HIS A 158 -18.74 18.85 -3.82
CA HIS A 158 -19.70 19.27 -2.79
C HIS A 158 -19.43 18.61 -1.43
N THR A 159 -18.58 17.61 -1.37
CA THR A 159 -18.19 16.96 -0.11
C THR A 159 -17.23 17.87 0.66
N SER A 160 -17.38 17.96 1.97
CA SER A 160 -16.49 18.76 2.82
C SER A 160 -15.04 18.39 2.64
N PHE A 161 -14.18 19.36 2.32
CA PHE A 161 -12.72 19.16 2.19
C PHE A 161 -12.07 18.64 3.47
N ILE A 162 -12.68 18.89 4.63
CA ILE A 162 -12.21 18.43 5.93
C ILE A 162 -13.27 17.53 6.51
N SER A 163 -12.96 16.25 6.62
CA SER A 163 -13.79 15.28 7.30
C SER A 163 -13.01 14.71 8.48
N ILE A 164 -13.63 14.69 9.64
CA ILE A 164 -13.06 14.06 10.83
C ILE A 164 -13.29 12.56 10.70
N PRO A 165 -12.22 11.73 10.68
CA PRO A 165 -12.38 10.28 10.60
C PRO A 165 -13.08 9.76 11.86
N ASN A 166 -13.96 8.78 11.69
CA ASN A 166 -14.55 8.06 12.80
C ASN A 166 -13.48 7.19 13.48
N PHE A 167 -13.01 7.66 14.62
CA PHE A 167 -12.04 6.92 15.42
C PHE A 167 -12.70 5.66 16.02
N GLN A 168 -12.20 4.50 15.64
CA GLN A 168 -12.62 3.22 16.20
C GLN A 168 -11.57 2.72 17.18
N THR A 169 -12.02 2.17 18.29
CA THR A 169 -11.13 1.55 19.28
C THR A 169 -10.65 0.19 18.78
N PRO A 170 -9.33 -0.09 18.81
CA PRO A 170 -8.82 -1.40 18.45
C PRO A 170 -9.30 -2.47 19.44
N LYS A 171 -9.71 -3.62 18.91
CA LYS A 171 -10.01 -4.83 19.69
C LYS A 171 -8.94 -5.88 19.40
N PHE A 172 -8.58 -6.64 20.42
CA PHE A 172 -7.52 -7.62 20.32
C PHE A 172 -8.12 -9.03 20.33
N ASP A 173 -7.77 -9.81 19.31
CA ASP A 173 -8.06 -11.24 19.21
C ASP A 173 -6.80 -11.96 18.75
N ILE A 174 -6.48 -13.07 19.41
CA ILE A 174 -5.24 -13.81 19.15
C ILE A 174 -5.21 -14.35 17.71
N ASN A 175 -6.34 -14.83 17.19
CA ASN A 175 -6.39 -15.38 15.84
C ASN A 175 -6.19 -14.29 14.79
N ALA A 176 -6.82 -13.13 14.98
CA ALA A 176 -6.64 -11.97 14.11
C ALA A 176 -5.18 -11.47 14.11
N ILE A 177 -4.54 -11.45 15.30
CA ILE A 177 -3.14 -11.05 15.45
C ILE A 177 -2.22 -12.04 14.75
N LEU A 178 -2.43 -13.35 14.91
CA LEU A 178 -1.59 -14.39 14.28
C LEU A 178 -1.65 -14.35 12.74
N ILE A 179 -2.76 -13.93 12.15
CA ILE A 179 -2.89 -13.76 10.69
C ILE A 179 -2.09 -12.56 10.20
N ILE A 180 -2.03 -11.47 10.97
CA ILE A 180 -1.36 -10.23 10.57
C ILE A 180 0.14 -10.25 10.95
N LEU A 181 0.52 -10.97 11.99
CA LEU A 181 1.88 -11.01 12.53
C LEU A 181 2.97 -11.38 11.50
N PRO A 182 2.77 -12.35 10.58
CA PRO A 182 3.78 -12.70 9.57
C PRO A 182 4.19 -11.54 8.67
N VAL A 183 3.33 -10.51 8.51
CA VAL A 183 3.66 -9.31 7.73
C VAL A 183 4.87 -8.56 8.33
N LEU A 184 5.12 -8.72 9.63
CA LEU A 184 6.29 -8.13 10.28
C LEU A 184 7.60 -8.58 9.61
N LEU A 185 7.69 -9.84 9.18
CA LEU A 185 8.88 -10.36 8.50
C LEU A 185 9.11 -9.67 7.15
N VAL A 186 8.02 -9.28 6.48
CA VAL A 186 8.09 -8.57 5.20
C VAL A 186 8.50 -7.10 5.38
N ILE A 187 8.11 -6.50 6.51
CA ILE A 187 8.42 -5.08 6.80
C ILE A 187 9.83 -4.92 7.40
N ALA A 188 10.32 -5.95 8.12
CA ALA A 188 11.65 -5.96 8.71
C ALA A 188 12.78 -6.04 7.66
N ASN A 189 12.40 -6.21 6.43
CA ASN A 189 13.22 -6.35 5.25
C ASN A 189 13.27 -5.04 4.48
#